data_60878ee8dd4fdc4245d671b62ebf6f5e
#
_entry.id   60878ee8dd4fdc4245d671b62ebf6f5e
#
_cell.length_a   1.000
_cell.length_b   1.000
_cell.length_c   1.000
_cell.angle_alpha   90.00
_cell.angle_beta   90.00
_cell.angle_gamma   90.00
#
_symmetry.space_group_name_H-M   'P 1'
#
loop_
_entity.id
_entity.type
_entity.pdbx_description
1 polymer ?
#
loop_
_entity_poly.entity_id
_entity_poly.type
_entity_poly.pdbx_seq_one_letter_code
_entity_poly.pdbx_strand_id
1 'polypeptide(L)'
;QAGCSQSRAAFLTGLYPHQNGQIGLATWKYAMFSEKIPNVVKTLGKAGYRTGNIGKLHVNPEKAFPFDFKAIPSANFSRKGMSGYAENAKKFIKSSKRPFYLQINHPDAHRPFLKTVDGLPAKPLTGRDVDALPFMGINHPELRQQSADYYNCMMRLDSYIGDLLRVLAESGKAKNTVVVYIGDHGADVMRGKRTSYEGGVRIPMIIRWPGGKSGQDRKELVSTLDLFPTFCEIAGVKPPASLPGRSLRPLVAGEST
;
A
#
# COMPACT_ATOMS: atom_id res chain seq x y z
N GLN A 1 6.30 -2.59 -9.95
CA GLN A 1 6.94 -3.92 -9.89
C GLN A 1 5.92 -4.97 -9.44
N ALA A 2 5.96 -6.15 -10.05
CA ALA A 2 5.01 -7.22 -9.81
C ALA A 2 5.38 -8.16 -8.64
N GLY A 3 6.15 -7.71 -7.68
CA GLY A 3 6.57 -8.48 -6.51
C GLY A 3 6.62 -7.65 -5.24
N CYS A 4 6.26 -8.26 -4.10
CA CYS A 4 6.07 -7.55 -2.83
C CYS A 4 7.30 -6.73 -2.40
N SER A 5 8.46 -7.38 -2.19
CA SER A 5 9.65 -6.69 -1.66
C SER A 5 10.19 -5.64 -2.61
N GLN A 6 10.21 -5.96 -3.90
CA GLN A 6 10.68 -5.05 -4.94
C GLN A 6 9.81 -3.79 -5.01
N SER A 7 8.48 -3.96 -5.02
CA SER A 7 7.54 -2.84 -5.04
C SER A 7 7.60 -2.02 -3.76
N ARG A 8 7.68 -2.69 -2.60
CA ARG A 8 7.75 -2.02 -1.29
C ARG A 8 9.04 -1.21 -1.14
N ALA A 9 10.19 -1.77 -1.51
CA ALA A 9 11.43 -1.02 -1.55
C ALA A 9 11.35 0.17 -2.53
N ALA A 10 10.70 -0.01 -3.68
CA ALA A 10 10.58 1.03 -4.69
C ALA A 10 9.79 2.24 -4.15
N PHE A 11 8.58 2.06 -3.60
CA PHE A 11 7.82 3.21 -3.12
C PHE A 11 8.40 3.83 -1.83
N LEU A 12 9.10 3.04 -0.99
CA LEU A 12 9.74 3.56 0.21
C LEU A 12 11.01 4.36 -0.08
N THR A 13 11.77 3.99 -1.10
CA THR A 13 13.02 4.66 -1.49
C THR A 13 12.86 5.63 -2.65
N GLY A 14 11.75 5.56 -3.40
CA GLY A 14 11.55 6.29 -4.65
C GLY A 14 12.48 5.84 -5.79
N LEU A 15 13.12 4.68 -5.68
CA LEU A 15 14.11 4.16 -6.62
C LEU A 15 13.66 2.83 -7.22
N TYR A 16 14.02 2.60 -8.48
CA TYR A 16 13.78 1.30 -9.09
C TYR A 16 14.54 0.17 -8.37
N PRO A 17 14.07 -1.09 -8.41
CA PRO A 17 14.75 -2.21 -7.75
C PRO A 17 16.21 -2.39 -8.13
N HIS A 18 16.59 -2.17 -9.39
CA HIS A 18 17.97 -2.22 -9.82
C HIS A 18 18.84 -1.07 -9.26
N GLN A 19 18.23 0.05 -8.87
CA GLN A 19 18.91 1.18 -8.23
C GLN A 19 19.02 1.00 -6.73
N ASN A 20 18.01 0.40 -6.08
CA ASN A 20 18.02 0.20 -4.64
C ASN A 20 18.56 -1.17 -4.20
N GLY A 21 18.63 -2.17 -5.10
CA GLY A 21 19.15 -3.52 -4.86
C GLY A 21 18.12 -4.56 -4.43
N GLN A 22 16.90 -4.19 -4.06
CA GLN A 22 15.85 -5.13 -3.66
C GLN A 22 15.21 -5.78 -4.91
N ILE A 23 15.97 -6.58 -5.63
CA ILE A 23 15.55 -7.22 -6.89
C ILE A 23 14.76 -8.53 -6.70
N GLY A 24 14.71 -9.05 -5.46
CA GLY A 24 14.00 -10.28 -5.11
C GLY A 24 13.30 -10.15 -3.77
N LEU A 25 12.68 -11.26 -3.32
CA LEU A 25 11.92 -11.28 -2.07
C LEU A 25 12.84 -11.22 -0.84
N ALA A 26 12.48 -10.41 0.14
CA ALA A 26 13.20 -10.29 1.41
C ALA A 26 13.27 -11.64 2.17
N THR A 27 12.23 -12.48 2.06
CA THR A 27 12.20 -13.84 2.62
C THR A 27 13.25 -14.76 2.00
N TRP A 28 13.72 -14.46 0.78
CA TRP A 28 14.80 -15.17 0.10
C TRP A 28 16.16 -14.49 0.27
N LYS A 29 16.28 -13.65 1.31
CA LYS A 29 17.51 -12.91 1.68
C LYS A 29 17.95 -11.83 0.68
N TYR A 30 17.17 -11.53 -0.37
CA TYR A 30 17.45 -10.34 -1.18
C TYR A 30 17.33 -9.08 -0.33
N ALA A 31 18.21 -8.11 -0.58
CA ALA A 31 18.30 -6.89 0.22
C ALA A 31 18.68 -5.68 -0.65
N MET A 32 18.39 -4.51 -0.16
CA MET A 32 18.92 -3.27 -0.74
C MET A 32 20.45 -3.25 -0.64
N PHE A 33 21.12 -2.57 -1.58
CA PHE A 33 22.58 -2.43 -1.62
C PHE A 33 23.16 -1.80 -0.34
N SER A 34 22.41 -0.92 0.29
CA SER A 34 22.84 -0.22 1.50
C SER A 34 21.67 0.23 2.35
N GLU A 35 21.82 0.14 3.66
CA GLU A 35 20.89 0.77 4.62
C GLU A 35 20.94 2.30 4.60
N LYS A 36 21.97 2.90 4.01
CA LYS A 36 22.14 4.35 3.89
C LYS A 36 21.30 4.97 2.78
N ILE A 37 20.71 4.16 1.90
CA ILE A 37 19.82 4.65 0.83
C ILE A 37 18.74 5.55 1.45
N PRO A 38 18.56 6.78 0.92
CA PRO A 38 17.48 7.67 1.34
C PRO A 38 16.11 6.99 1.20
N ASN A 39 15.23 7.22 2.15
CA ASN A 39 13.88 6.69 2.11
C ASN A 39 12.90 7.60 2.84
N VAL A 40 11.64 7.42 2.57
CA VAL A 40 10.56 8.25 3.12
C VAL A 40 10.55 8.28 4.65
N VAL A 41 10.84 7.15 5.31
CA VAL A 41 10.79 7.04 6.78
C VAL A 41 11.86 7.93 7.43
N LYS A 42 13.12 7.81 6.96
CA LYS A 42 14.23 8.65 7.44
C LYS A 42 14.01 10.13 7.13
N THR A 43 13.52 10.43 5.93
CA THR A 43 13.33 11.81 5.47
C THR A 43 12.23 12.50 6.28
N LEU A 44 11.08 11.87 6.43
CA LEU A 44 9.98 12.42 7.22
C LEU A 44 10.31 12.45 8.72
N GLY A 45 11.00 11.43 9.24
CA GLY A 45 11.47 11.44 10.64
C GLY A 45 12.37 12.62 10.94
N LYS A 46 13.33 12.94 10.04
CA LYS A 46 14.19 14.15 10.16
C LYS A 46 13.39 15.45 10.05
N ALA A 47 12.29 15.46 9.32
CA ALA A 47 11.38 16.60 9.20
C ALA A 47 10.43 16.75 10.40
N GLY A 48 10.61 15.96 11.47
CA GLY A 48 9.81 16.06 12.69
C GLY A 48 8.53 15.22 12.68
N TYR A 49 8.25 14.47 11.61
CA TYR A 49 7.11 13.56 11.58
C TYR A 49 7.34 12.37 12.51
N ARG A 50 6.28 11.94 13.16
CA ARG A 50 6.24 10.62 13.80
C ARG A 50 5.94 9.57 12.76
N THR A 51 6.74 8.50 12.71
CA THR A 51 6.62 7.47 11.69
C THR A 51 6.10 6.16 12.28
N GLY A 52 5.18 5.49 11.58
CA GLY A 52 4.59 4.22 12.03
C GLY A 52 4.42 3.22 10.90
N ASN A 53 4.59 1.94 11.23
CA ASN A 53 4.29 0.81 10.37
C ASN A 53 3.41 -0.21 11.11
N ILE A 54 2.28 -0.55 10.53
CA ILE A 54 1.38 -1.60 11.01
C ILE A 54 1.30 -2.67 9.93
N GLY A 55 1.63 -3.89 10.27
CA GLY A 55 1.67 -5.00 9.32
C GLY A 55 3.01 -5.17 8.62
N LYS A 56 2.99 -5.87 7.53
CA LYS A 56 4.14 -6.35 6.76
C LYS A 56 5.01 -5.22 6.18
N LEU A 57 6.28 -5.13 6.57
CA LEU A 57 7.29 -4.29 5.89
C LEU A 57 7.90 -5.00 4.68
N HIS A 58 8.52 -6.15 4.88
CA HIS A 58 9.03 -7.08 3.87
C HIS A 58 10.09 -6.49 2.92
N VAL A 59 11.01 -5.72 3.44
CA VAL A 59 12.17 -5.15 2.76
C VAL A 59 13.41 -5.37 3.61
N ASN A 60 14.53 -5.74 3.03
CA ASN A 60 15.80 -5.89 3.73
C ASN A 60 16.81 -4.78 3.35
N PRO A 61 17.67 -4.36 4.28
CA PRO A 61 17.57 -4.65 5.72
C PRO A 61 16.47 -3.79 6.36
N GLU A 62 15.65 -4.37 7.25
CA GLU A 62 14.57 -3.63 7.93
C GLU A 62 15.06 -2.44 8.76
N LYS A 63 16.30 -2.50 9.26
CA LYS A 63 16.92 -1.39 10.00
C LYS A 63 17.13 -0.13 9.17
N ALA A 64 17.07 -0.23 7.84
CA ALA A 64 17.06 0.93 6.96
C ALA A 64 15.82 1.83 7.15
N PHE A 65 14.76 1.29 7.74
CA PHE A 65 13.46 1.96 7.95
C PHE A 65 13.16 2.10 9.45
N PRO A 66 13.73 3.11 10.12
CA PRO A 66 13.62 3.30 11.56
C PRO A 66 12.27 3.93 11.93
N PHE A 67 11.19 3.17 11.84
CA PHE A 67 9.88 3.62 12.30
C PHE A 67 9.84 3.80 13.81
N ASP A 68 9.28 4.92 14.30
CA ASP A 68 9.06 5.21 15.72
C ASP A 68 8.04 4.23 16.36
N PHE A 69 7.15 3.68 15.55
CA PHE A 69 6.11 2.75 15.99
C PHE A 69 6.00 1.57 15.03
N LYS A 70 5.95 0.38 15.58
CA LYS A 70 5.71 -0.86 14.83
C LYS A 70 4.66 -1.70 15.53
N ALA A 71 3.71 -2.25 14.79
CA ALA A 71 2.72 -3.18 15.28
C ALA A 71 2.42 -4.25 14.21
N ILE A 72 2.01 -5.44 14.64
CA ILE A 72 1.68 -6.57 13.77
C ILE A 72 2.80 -6.80 12.73
N PRO A 73 4.05 -7.11 13.16
CA PRO A 73 5.22 -7.07 12.26
C PRO A 73 5.24 -8.18 11.20
N SER A 74 4.32 -9.15 11.30
CA SER A 74 4.22 -10.28 10.36
C SER A 74 3.38 -9.94 9.11
N ALA A 75 3.46 -10.82 8.11
CA ALA A 75 2.57 -10.78 6.96
C ALA A 75 1.10 -11.13 7.30
N ASN A 76 0.86 -11.75 8.46
CA ASN A 76 -0.45 -12.13 8.99
C ASN A 76 -1.35 -12.88 7.97
N PHE A 77 -0.77 -13.80 7.20
CA PHE A 77 -1.54 -14.54 6.17
C PHE A 77 -2.67 -15.40 6.72
N SER A 78 -2.65 -15.71 8.02
CA SER A 78 -3.76 -16.36 8.73
C SER A 78 -4.91 -15.42 9.09
N ARG A 79 -4.77 -14.11 8.88
CA ARG A 79 -5.75 -13.03 9.20
C ARG A 79 -6.23 -13.08 10.65
N LYS A 80 -5.36 -13.41 11.59
CA LYS A 80 -5.69 -13.38 13.02
C LYS A 80 -5.73 -11.94 13.53
N GLY A 81 -6.74 -11.62 14.36
CA GLY A 81 -6.84 -10.34 15.05
C GLY A 81 -6.87 -9.13 14.11
N MET A 82 -7.68 -9.18 13.07
CA MET A 82 -7.76 -8.14 12.05
C MET A 82 -8.23 -6.79 12.59
N SER A 83 -9.06 -6.75 13.64
CA SER A 83 -9.42 -5.50 14.36
C SER A 83 -8.21 -4.76 14.91
N GLY A 84 -7.15 -5.47 15.24
CA GLY A 84 -5.90 -4.92 15.75
C GLY A 84 -5.24 -3.89 14.83
N TYR A 85 -5.52 -3.90 13.52
CA TYR A 85 -5.01 -2.88 12.60
C TYR A 85 -5.60 -1.50 12.92
N ALA A 86 -6.92 -1.40 13.08
CA ALA A 86 -7.60 -0.16 13.45
C ALA A 86 -7.27 0.27 14.89
N GLU A 87 -7.19 -0.67 15.82
CA GLU A 87 -6.82 -0.39 17.22
C GLU A 87 -5.41 0.19 17.34
N ASN A 88 -4.43 -0.40 16.65
CA ASN A 88 -3.06 0.12 16.62
C ASN A 88 -2.95 1.46 15.89
N ALA A 89 -3.73 1.68 14.82
CA ALA A 89 -3.82 2.98 14.15
C ALA A 89 -4.36 4.05 15.13
N LYS A 90 -5.45 3.75 15.86
CA LYS A 90 -6.01 4.63 16.89
C LYS A 90 -4.99 4.97 17.98
N LYS A 91 -4.28 3.96 18.49
CA LYS A 91 -3.22 4.12 19.49
C LYS A 91 -2.10 5.01 18.95
N PHE A 92 -1.63 4.77 17.74
CA PHE A 92 -0.58 5.57 17.10
C PHE A 92 -1.00 7.02 16.92
N ILE A 93 -2.19 7.28 16.35
CA ILE A 93 -2.68 8.63 16.05
C ILE A 93 -2.88 9.46 17.32
N LYS A 94 -3.36 8.84 18.41
CA LYS A 94 -3.63 9.51 19.69
C LYS A 94 -2.38 9.80 20.51
N SER A 95 -1.30 9.04 20.35
CA SER A 95 -0.13 9.07 21.23
C SER A 95 0.85 10.20 20.94
N SER A 96 0.58 11.10 19.98
CA SER A 96 1.46 12.23 19.67
C SER A 96 0.69 13.39 19.02
N LYS A 97 1.15 14.60 19.33
CA LYS A 97 0.69 15.84 18.64
C LYS A 97 1.53 16.16 17.39
N ARG A 98 2.64 15.47 17.17
CA ARG A 98 3.49 15.64 15.98
C ARG A 98 2.72 15.29 14.70
N PRO A 99 3.04 15.89 13.55
CA PRO A 99 2.58 15.37 12.27
C PRO A 99 3.05 13.92 12.12
N PHE A 100 2.37 13.13 11.31
CA PHE A 100 2.68 11.71 11.22
C PHE A 100 2.69 11.18 9.80
N TYR A 101 3.50 10.14 9.59
CA TYR A 101 3.44 9.21 8.47
C TYR A 101 3.10 7.84 9.03
N LEU A 102 1.98 7.28 8.63
CA LEU A 102 1.54 5.95 9.05
C LEU A 102 1.30 5.07 7.85
N GLN A 103 2.07 3.99 7.75
CA GLN A 103 1.90 2.95 6.76
C GLN A 103 1.16 1.76 7.38
N ILE A 104 0.07 1.34 6.74
CA ILE A 104 -0.75 0.21 7.18
C ILE A 104 -0.81 -0.82 6.06
N ASN A 105 -0.37 -2.04 6.34
CA ASN A 105 -0.16 -3.09 5.36
C ASN A 105 -1.03 -4.30 5.70
N HIS A 106 -2.24 -4.33 5.14
CA HIS A 106 -3.16 -5.45 5.31
C HIS A 106 -2.66 -6.72 4.60
N PRO A 107 -3.02 -7.92 5.10
CA PRO A 107 -2.70 -9.19 4.45
C PRO A 107 -3.58 -9.47 3.23
N ASP A 108 -4.78 -8.90 3.15
CA ASP A 108 -5.65 -9.05 1.98
C ASP A 108 -5.22 -8.08 0.87
N ALA A 109 -5.25 -8.48 -0.39
CA ALA A 109 -5.67 -9.82 -0.85
C ALA A 109 -4.45 -10.70 -1.23
N HIS A 110 -3.64 -11.11 -0.28
CA HIS A 110 -2.56 -12.08 -0.52
C HIS A 110 -3.10 -13.52 -0.39
N ARG A 111 -2.53 -14.47 -1.13
CA ARG A 111 -2.84 -15.90 -0.93
C ARG A 111 -2.49 -16.37 0.51
N PRO A 112 -3.21 -17.34 1.06
CA PRO A 112 -4.41 -18.01 0.52
C PRO A 112 -5.61 -17.05 0.47
N PHE A 113 -6.45 -17.17 -0.57
CA PHE A 113 -7.68 -16.39 -0.68
C PHE A 113 -8.76 -17.05 0.21
N LEU A 114 -8.82 -16.62 1.46
CA LEU A 114 -9.81 -17.13 2.42
C LEU A 114 -11.18 -16.56 2.11
N LYS A 115 -12.17 -17.46 1.92
CA LYS A 115 -13.54 -17.10 1.58
C LYS A 115 -14.16 -16.15 2.61
N THR A 116 -14.01 -16.47 3.90
CA THR A 116 -14.49 -15.64 5.02
C THR A 116 -13.48 -15.65 6.16
N VAL A 117 -13.38 -14.54 6.88
CA VAL A 117 -12.63 -14.40 8.13
C VAL A 117 -13.41 -13.47 9.05
N ASP A 118 -13.61 -13.86 10.31
CA ASP A 118 -14.35 -13.09 11.31
C ASP A 118 -15.75 -12.64 10.79
N GLY A 119 -16.43 -13.52 10.02
CA GLY A 119 -17.74 -13.25 9.43
C GLY A 119 -17.74 -12.33 8.21
N LEU A 120 -16.56 -11.91 7.72
CA LEU A 120 -16.43 -11.02 6.56
C LEU A 120 -15.86 -11.75 5.33
N PRO A 121 -16.41 -11.47 4.13
CA PRO A 121 -17.66 -10.73 3.89
C PRO A 121 -18.88 -11.53 4.38
N ALA A 122 -19.93 -10.83 4.80
CA ALA A 122 -21.15 -11.47 5.32
C ALA A 122 -21.87 -12.33 4.25
N LYS A 123 -21.74 -11.96 2.99
CA LYS A 123 -22.26 -12.69 1.85
C LYS A 123 -21.13 -12.97 0.86
N PRO A 124 -20.38 -14.07 1.04
CA PRO A 124 -19.24 -14.37 0.18
C PRO A 124 -19.70 -14.83 -1.20
N LEU A 125 -19.00 -14.37 -2.22
CA LEU A 125 -19.19 -14.76 -3.61
C LEU A 125 -18.64 -16.17 -3.87
N THR A 126 -19.19 -16.78 -4.92
CA THR A 126 -18.75 -18.06 -5.50
C THR A 126 -18.42 -17.88 -6.98
N GLY A 127 -17.81 -18.86 -7.61
CA GLY A 127 -17.54 -18.82 -9.05
C GLY A 127 -18.79 -18.75 -9.95
N ARG A 128 -20.00 -18.89 -9.39
CA ARG A 128 -21.26 -18.69 -10.11
C ARG A 128 -21.70 -17.22 -10.17
N ASP A 129 -21.18 -16.42 -9.24
CA ASP A 129 -21.58 -15.03 -9.07
C ASP A 129 -20.70 -14.05 -9.86
N VAL A 130 -19.58 -14.51 -10.42
CA VAL A 130 -18.59 -13.68 -11.10
C VAL A 130 -18.00 -14.36 -12.33
N ASP A 131 -17.51 -13.56 -13.25
CA ASP A 131 -16.60 -14.00 -14.30
C ASP A 131 -15.15 -14.00 -13.83
N ALA A 132 -14.28 -14.72 -14.55
CA ALA A 132 -12.85 -14.63 -14.33
C ALA A 132 -12.38 -13.20 -14.62
N LEU A 133 -11.37 -12.73 -13.86
CA LEU A 133 -10.80 -11.41 -14.09
C LEU A 133 -10.36 -11.26 -15.55
N PRO A 134 -10.75 -10.19 -16.26
CA PRO A 134 -10.60 -10.08 -17.72
C PRO A 134 -9.16 -10.31 -18.21
N PHE A 135 -8.16 -9.87 -17.45
CA PHE A 135 -6.75 -10.05 -17.82
C PHE A 135 -6.26 -11.52 -17.76
N MET A 136 -7.02 -12.42 -17.16
CA MET A 136 -6.70 -13.86 -17.19
C MET A 136 -6.87 -14.45 -18.59
N GLY A 137 -7.73 -13.87 -19.43
CA GLY A 137 -7.90 -14.23 -20.84
C GLY A 137 -8.80 -15.44 -21.11
N ILE A 138 -9.24 -16.15 -20.08
CA ILE A 138 -10.13 -17.32 -20.17
C ILE A 138 -11.16 -17.27 -19.05
N ASN A 139 -12.44 -17.53 -19.36
CA ASN A 139 -13.52 -17.59 -18.38
C ASN A 139 -13.85 -19.05 -17.99
N HIS A 140 -12.89 -19.76 -17.40
CA HIS A 140 -13.04 -21.13 -16.95
C HIS A 140 -13.62 -21.20 -15.52
N PRO A 141 -14.44 -22.21 -15.15
CA PRO A 141 -15.04 -22.32 -13.82
C PRO A 141 -14.04 -22.20 -12.65
N GLU A 142 -12.86 -22.82 -12.75
CA GLU A 142 -11.82 -22.71 -11.72
C GLU A 142 -11.27 -21.29 -11.58
N LEU A 143 -11.11 -20.55 -12.68
CA LEU A 143 -10.66 -19.17 -12.66
C LEU A 143 -11.74 -18.21 -12.14
N ARG A 144 -13.01 -18.54 -12.41
CA ARG A 144 -14.16 -17.83 -11.82
C ARG A 144 -14.17 -18.02 -10.29
N GLN A 145 -13.98 -19.26 -9.81
CA GLN A 145 -13.89 -19.51 -8.36
C GLN A 145 -12.70 -18.77 -7.74
N GLN A 146 -11.54 -18.78 -8.38
CA GLN A 146 -10.38 -18.03 -7.93
C GLN A 146 -10.64 -16.51 -7.89
N SER A 147 -11.36 -15.98 -8.88
CA SER A 147 -11.77 -14.58 -8.91
C SER A 147 -12.75 -14.24 -7.78
N ALA A 148 -13.73 -15.14 -7.53
CA ALA A 148 -14.66 -14.97 -6.41
C ALA A 148 -13.93 -14.92 -5.06
N ASP A 149 -12.99 -15.85 -4.84
CA ASP A 149 -12.21 -15.90 -3.60
C ASP A 149 -11.33 -14.65 -3.44
N TYR A 150 -10.77 -14.15 -4.53
CA TYR A 150 -10.04 -12.87 -4.53
C TYR A 150 -10.97 -11.70 -4.19
N TYR A 151 -12.16 -11.61 -4.80
CA TYR A 151 -13.14 -10.56 -4.50
C TYR A 151 -13.63 -10.64 -3.04
N ASN A 152 -13.80 -11.83 -2.47
CA ASN A 152 -14.13 -11.99 -1.06
C ASN A 152 -13.04 -11.37 -0.15
N CYS A 153 -11.77 -11.54 -0.51
CA CYS A 153 -10.67 -10.86 0.18
C CYS A 153 -10.74 -9.33 0.02
N MET A 154 -11.10 -8.83 -1.17
CA MET A 154 -11.23 -7.39 -1.41
C MET A 154 -12.41 -6.77 -0.64
N MET A 155 -13.57 -7.45 -0.60
CA MET A 155 -14.73 -7.02 0.19
C MET A 155 -14.40 -6.93 1.69
N ARG A 156 -13.65 -7.89 2.20
CA ARG A 156 -13.17 -7.88 3.58
C ARG A 156 -12.16 -6.75 3.82
N LEU A 157 -11.20 -6.56 2.91
CA LEU A 157 -10.25 -5.45 2.98
C LEU A 157 -10.96 -4.10 3.01
N ASP A 158 -11.98 -3.91 2.18
CA ASP A 158 -12.78 -2.68 2.16
C ASP A 158 -13.40 -2.38 3.53
N SER A 159 -13.95 -3.41 4.19
CA SER A 159 -14.50 -3.28 5.54
C SER A 159 -13.43 -2.79 6.55
N TYR A 160 -12.22 -3.36 6.51
CA TYR A 160 -11.13 -2.94 7.40
C TYR A 160 -10.58 -1.55 7.06
N ILE A 161 -10.58 -1.15 5.79
CA ILE A 161 -10.25 0.22 5.39
C ILE A 161 -11.31 1.19 5.95
N GLY A 162 -12.60 0.82 5.91
CA GLY A 162 -13.67 1.57 6.53
C GLY A 162 -13.42 1.83 8.02
N ASP A 163 -12.96 0.83 8.76
CA ASP A 163 -12.59 0.96 10.18
C ASP A 163 -11.44 1.95 10.40
N LEU A 164 -10.41 1.89 9.55
CA LEU A 164 -9.28 2.83 9.60
C LEU A 164 -9.71 4.27 9.33
N LEU A 165 -10.56 4.48 8.32
CA LEU A 165 -11.08 5.79 7.98
C LEU A 165 -11.96 6.36 9.10
N ARG A 166 -12.73 5.51 9.79
CA ARG A 166 -13.50 5.88 10.96
C ARG A 166 -12.59 6.32 12.12
N VAL A 167 -11.55 5.55 12.42
CA VAL A 167 -10.54 5.91 13.43
C VAL A 167 -9.90 7.26 13.12
N LEU A 168 -9.56 7.53 11.88
CA LEU A 168 -8.99 8.80 11.47
C LEU A 168 -10.00 9.96 11.63
N ALA A 169 -11.27 9.74 11.27
CA ALA A 169 -12.33 10.73 11.44
C ALA A 169 -12.55 11.07 12.93
N GLU A 170 -12.71 10.04 13.77
CA GLU A 170 -12.87 10.18 15.22
C GLU A 170 -11.69 10.86 15.92
N SER A 171 -10.51 10.81 15.32
CA SER A 171 -9.31 11.48 15.84
C SER A 171 -9.32 13.00 15.65
N GLY A 172 -10.26 13.54 14.85
CA GLY A 172 -10.31 14.94 14.45
C GLY A 172 -9.24 15.36 13.43
N LYS A 173 -8.35 14.43 13.01
CA LYS A 173 -7.21 14.75 12.11
C LYS A 173 -7.52 14.55 10.62
N ALA A 174 -8.70 14.03 10.26
CA ALA A 174 -9.06 13.70 8.89
C ALA A 174 -8.96 14.89 7.91
N LYS A 175 -9.29 16.11 8.38
CA LYS A 175 -9.22 17.34 7.59
C LYS A 175 -7.80 17.82 7.30
N ASN A 176 -6.80 17.25 7.98
CA ASN A 176 -5.37 17.58 7.82
C ASN A 176 -4.52 16.32 7.58
N THR A 177 -5.11 15.30 6.95
CA THR A 177 -4.41 14.06 6.64
C THR A 177 -4.65 13.66 5.20
N VAL A 178 -3.58 13.56 4.42
CA VAL A 178 -3.62 12.94 3.09
C VAL A 178 -3.70 11.43 3.28
N VAL A 179 -4.66 10.78 2.63
CA VAL A 179 -4.80 9.32 2.63
C VAL A 179 -4.48 8.80 1.24
N VAL A 180 -3.55 7.86 1.17
CA VAL A 180 -3.16 7.19 -0.06
C VAL A 180 -3.45 5.70 0.07
N TYR A 181 -4.26 5.16 -0.83
CA TYR A 181 -4.47 3.73 -0.98
C TYR A 181 -3.80 3.25 -2.26
N ILE A 182 -3.00 2.19 -2.16
CA ILE A 182 -2.35 1.52 -3.28
C ILE A 182 -2.36 0.00 -3.09
N GLY A 183 -2.35 -0.75 -4.19
CA GLY A 183 -1.82 -2.12 -4.19
C GLY A 183 -0.29 -2.09 -4.26
N ASP A 184 0.40 -3.03 -3.62
CA ASP A 184 1.86 -3.13 -3.79
C ASP A 184 2.21 -3.80 -5.13
N HIS A 185 1.34 -4.64 -5.66
CA HIS A 185 1.37 -5.24 -7.00
C HIS A 185 -0.01 -5.80 -7.35
N GLY A 186 -0.18 -6.33 -8.55
CA GLY A 186 -1.43 -6.95 -8.98
C GLY A 186 -1.76 -8.26 -8.27
N ALA A 187 -2.97 -8.76 -8.49
CA ALA A 187 -3.49 -9.96 -7.86
C ALA A 187 -2.61 -11.20 -8.12
N ASP A 188 -2.50 -12.09 -7.13
CA ASP A 188 -1.72 -13.34 -7.24
C ASP A 188 -2.55 -14.43 -7.96
N VAL A 189 -2.87 -14.14 -9.21
CA VAL A 189 -3.64 -15.00 -10.14
C VAL A 189 -2.93 -15.05 -11.48
N MET A 190 -3.46 -15.82 -12.43
CA MET A 190 -2.91 -15.94 -13.78
C MET A 190 -2.74 -14.56 -14.43
N ARG A 191 -1.59 -14.31 -15.06
CA ARG A 191 -1.20 -13.02 -15.66
C ARG A 191 -1.19 -11.82 -14.69
N GLY A 192 -1.24 -12.08 -13.39
CA GLY A 192 -1.15 -11.08 -12.33
C GLY A 192 0.27 -10.98 -11.74
N LYS A 193 0.35 -11.05 -10.41
CA LYS A 193 1.63 -10.99 -9.65
C LYS A 193 2.73 -11.84 -10.28
N ARG A 194 3.97 -11.34 -10.24
CA ARG A 194 5.18 -11.96 -10.83
C ARG A 194 5.26 -11.93 -12.35
N THR A 195 4.36 -11.23 -13.00
CA THR A 195 4.38 -11.06 -14.46
C THR A 195 4.46 -9.59 -14.86
N SER A 196 4.87 -9.32 -16.08
CA SER A 196 4.90 -7.97 -16.66
C SER A 196 3.58 -7.60 -17.37
N TYR A 197 2.57 -8.46 -17.32
CA TYR A 197 1.24 -8.13 -17.82
C TYR A 197 0.59 -7.02 -16.99
N GLU A 198 -0.39 -6.33 -17.58
CA GLU A 198 -1.17 -5.28 -16.92
C GLU A 198 -1.72 -5.73 -15.56
N GLY A 199 -2.25 -6.97 -15.48
CA GLY A 199 -2.74 -7.54 -14.23
C GLY A 199 -1.69 -7.68 -13.12
N GLY A 200 -0.38 -7.63 -13.45
CA GLY A 200 0.72 -7.69 -12.50
C GLY A 200 1.28 -6.33 -12.10
N VAL A 201 1.31 -5.37 -13.03
CA VAL A 201 2.01 -4.09 -12.84
C VAL A 201 1.09 -2.89 -12.67
N ARG A 202 -0.12 -2.92 -13.24
CA ARG A 202 -1.12 -1.88 -13.07
C ARG A 202 -1.86 -2.09 -11.76
N ILE A 203 -1.73 -1.14 -10.85
CA ILE A 203 -2.30 -1.18 -9.51
C ILE A 203 -3.29 -0.03 -9.31
N PRO A 204 -4.30 -0.18 -8.43
CA PRO A 204 -5.12 0.94 -8.03
C PRO A 204 -4.29 1.95 -7.25
N MET A 205 -4.55 3.24 -7.47
CA MET A 205 -4.05 4.34 -6.65
C MET A 205 -5.21 5.31 -6.39
N ILE A 206 -5.54 5.52 -5.12
CA ILE A 206 -6.58 6.46 -4.71
C ILE A 206 -5.95 7.44 -3.72
N ILE A 207 -6.11 8.74 -3.97
CA ILE A 207 -5.58 9.79 -3.11
C ILE A 207 -6.74 10.67 -2.63
N ARG A 208 -6.93 10.74 -1.32
CA ARG A 208 -7.77 11.75 -0.68
C ARG A 208 -6.88 12.83 -0.10
N TRP A 209 -6.96 14.02 -0.69
CA TRP A 209 -6.15 15.18 -0.30
C TRP A 209 -7.05 16.28 0.23
N PRO A 210 -6.94 16.69 1.51
CA PRO A 210 -7.72 17.78 2.07
C PRO A 210 -7.49 19.08 1.29
N GLY A 211 -8.57 19.71 0.84
CA GLY A 211 -8.52 20.90 -0.02
C GLY A 211 -8.20 20.63 -1.49
N GLY A 212 -7.95 19.39 -1.87
CA GLY A 212 -7.82 18.99 -3.28
C GLY A 212 -9.17 18.89 -3.99
N LYS A 213 -9.13 18.84 -5.31
CA LYS A 213 -10.32 18.67 -6.13
C LYS A 213 -10.84 17.23 -6.02
N SER A 214 -12.09 17.04 -5.63
CA SER A 214 -12.69 15.71 -5.43
C SER A 214 -13.28 15.13 -6.72
N GLY A 215 -13.54 13.81 -6.74
CA GLY A 215 -14.27 13.13 -7.82
C GLY A 215 -13.54 13.08 -9.16
N GLN A 216 -12.21 13.17 -9.15
CA GLN A 216 -11.41 13.10 -10.37
C GLN A 216 -11.04 11.63 -10.71
N ASP A 217 -11.28 11.25 -11.96
CA ASP A 217 -10.68 10.06 -12.57
C ASP A 217 -9.54 10.54 -13.49
N ARG A 218 -8.31 10.30 -13.04
CA ARG A 218 -7.09 10.75 -13.73
C ARG A 218 -6.56 9.65 -14.64
N LYS A 219 -6.25 10.00 -15.88
CA LYS A 219 -5.77 9.05 -16.91
C LYS A 219 -4.26 9.09 -17.11
N GLU A 220 -3.58 10.02 -16.46
CA GLU A 220 -2.15 10.17 -16.55
C GLU A 220 -1.43 8.94 -15.97
N LEU A 221 -0.33 8.54 -16.61
CA LEU A 221 0.54 7.48 -16.12
C LEU A 221 1.33 7.98 -14.91
N VAL A 222 1.10 7.36 -13.77
CA VAL A 222 1.81 7.63 -12.53
C VAL A 222 2.47 6.36 -12.00
N SER A 223 3.45 6.52 -11.13
CA SER A 223 4.19 5.41 -10.54
C SER A 223 4.17 5.50 -9.02
N THR A 224 4.33 4.36 -8.34
CA THR A 224 4.59 4.36 -6.90
C THR A 224 5.90 5.05 -6.51
N LEU A 225 6.82 5.26 -7.45
CA LEU A 225 8.03 6.08 -7.26
C LEU A 225 7.70 7.55 -7.01
N ASP A 226 6.56 8.02 -7.48
CA ASP A 226 6.08 9.41 -7.32
C ASP A 226 5.61 9.70 -5.89
N LEU A 227 5.38 8.66 -5.08
CA LEU A 227 4.89 8.83 -3.70
C LEU A 227 5.95 9.48 -2.79
N PHE A 228 7.21 9.09 -2.90
CA PHE A 228 8.23 9.67 -2.03
C PHE A 228 8.41 11.18 -2.29
N PRO A 229 8.62 11.68 -3.51
CA PRO A 229 8.67 13.14 -3.74
C PRO A 229 7.36 13.84 -3.37
N THR A 230 6.20 13.18 -3.54
CA THR A 230 4.90 13.72 -3.08
C THR A 230 4.88 13.90 -1.56
N PHE A 231 5.33 12.92 -0.79
CA PHE A 231 5.39 13.02 0.67
C PHE A 231 6.40 14.06 1.14
N CYS A 232 7.51 14.24 0.43
CA CYS A 232 8.45 15.32 0.71
C CYS A 232 7.78 16.69 0.52
N GLU A 233 7.03 16.87 -0.55
CA GLU A 233 6.31 18.13 -0.81
C GLU A 233 5.24 18.41 0.26
N ILE A 234 4.47 17.39 0.67
CA ILE A 234 3.51 17.50 1.79
C ILE A 234 4.21 17.97 3.08
N ALA A 235 5.40 17.46 3.32
CA ALA A 235 6.17 17.78 4.52
C ALA A 235 6.97 19.08 4.42
N GLY A 236 6.95 19.77 3.28
CA GLY A 236 7.73 20.98 3.04
C GLY A 236 9.25 20.74 3.02
N VAL A 237 9.69 19.52 2.67
CA VAL A 237 11.10 19.14 2.58
C VAL A 237 11.52 18.84 1.15
N LYS A 238 12.77 19.16 0.83
CA LYS A 238 13.33 18.88 -0.50
C LYS A 238 13.55 17.38 -0.66
N PRO A 239 13.01 16.75 -1.73
CA PRO A 239 13.29 15.36 -2.03
C PRO A 239 14.76 15.15 -2.43
N PRO A 240 15.34 13.95 -2.23
CA PRO A 240 16.64 13.61 -2.79
C PRO A 240 16.69 13.86 -4.30
N ALA A 241 17.78 14.46 -4.79
CA ALA A 241 17.92 14.84 -6.22
C ALA A 241 17.94 13.65 -7.19
N SER A 242 18.26 12.45 -6.69
CA SER A 242 18.37 11.23 -7.50
C SER A 242 17.04 10.51 -7.74
N LEU A 243 15.90 11.04 -7.25
CA LEU A 243 14.61 10.38 -7.42
C LEU A 243 14.12 10.51 -8.87
N PRO A 244 13.77 9.40 -9.55
CA PRO A 244 13.18 9.45 -10.88
C PRO A 244 11.71 9.87 -10.89
N GLY A 245 11.01 9.74 -9.74
CA GLY A 245 9.61 10.09 -9.59
C GLY A 245 9.39 11.61 -9.46
N ARG A 246 8.15 12.04 -9.67
CA ARG A 246 7.69 13.43 -9.54
C ARG A 246 6.58 13.52 -8.49
N SER A 247 6.37 14.70 -7.92
CA SER A 247 5.23 14.90 -7.03
C SER A 247 3.89 14.79 -7.76
N LEU A 248 2.94 14.11 -7.14
CA LEU A 248 1.56 13.98 -7.63
C LEU A 248 0.68 15.19 -7.25
N ARG A 249 1.21 16.17 -6.50
CA ARG A 249 0.43 17.33 -6.05
C ARG A 249 -0.23 18.11 -7.19
N PRO A 250 0.44 18.42 -8.32
CA PRO A 250 -0.21 19.10 -9.45
C PRO A 250 -1.43 18.33 -9.96
N LEU A 251 -1.32 16.99 -10.11
CA LEU A 251 -2.45 16.16 -10.53
C LEU A 251 -3.62 16.22 -9.55
N VAL A 252 -3.34 16.17 -8.25
CA VAL A 252 -4.38 16.24 -7.20
C VAL A 252 -5.02 17.64 -7.16
N ALA A 253 -4.28 18.69 -7.47
CA ALA A 253 -4.79 20.05 -7.61
C ALA A 253 -5.67 20.23 -8.88
N GLY A 254 -5.66 19.26 -9.79
CA GLY A 254 -6.41 19.32 -11.03
C GLY A 254 -5.68 20.05 -12.16
N GLU A 255 -4.37 20.20 -12.01
CA GLU A 255 -3.49 20.75 -13.04
C GLU A 255 -3.16 19.66 -14.09
N SER A 256 -3.00 20.06 -15.35
CA SER A 256 -2.43 19.20 -16.40
C SER A 256 -0.90 19.19 -16.25
N THR A 257 -0.28 18.04 -16.39
CA THR A 257 1.20 17.88 -16.38
C THR A 257 1.71 17.56 -17.76
#